data_a25c4f357ed3d7cbcfb9da34067799b8
#
_entry.id   a25c4f357ed3d7cbcfb9da34067799b8
#
_cell.length_a   1.000
_cell.length_b   1.000
_cell.length_c   1.000
_cell.angle_alpha   90.00
_cell.angle_beta   90.00
_cell.angle_gamma   90.00
#
_symmetry.space_group_name_H-M   'P 1'
#
loop_
_entity.id
_entity.type
_entity.pdbx_description
1 polymer ?
#
loop_
_entity_poly.entity_id
_entity_poly.type
_entity_poly.pdbx_seq_one_letter_code
_entity_poly.pdbx_strand_id
1 'polypeptide(L)'
;MLSANFASAQVDSTASDSLSLEDIAPESYTPQAERIYTDSIVGGEKSVEQGDHSPSKAAMLSSTFPGMGQVYNKKYWKVPIVYAAMGAAIYAIIWNQDQYKIYEDAFYSRLDNDLSNDQFAGVYDERQLIELQNFYRQQRDLSIILGAVAYGLNVLDAYVDAHLFYYDVSDDLSLRWEPTIMNNQNYGTLGFGFGVTLSFK
;
A
#
# COMPACT_ATOMS: atom_id res chain seq x y z
N MET A 1 -50.42 63.19 26.24
CA MET A 1 -49.70 62.60 27.39
C MET A 1 -50.39 61.29 27.71
N LEU A 2 -49.86 60.18 27.14
CA LEU A 2 -50.33 58.85 27.39
C LEU A 2 -49.28 58.16 28.27
N SER A 3 -49.68 57.83 29.49
CA SER A 3 -48.91 56.97 30.42
C SER A 3 -49.32 55.55 30.23
N ALA A 4 -48.42 54.69 29.78
CA ALA A 4 -48.61 53.24 29.65
C ALA A 4 -48.29 52.59 31.00
N ASN A 5 -49.28 51.93 31.60
CA ASN A 5 -49.14 51.06 32.75
C ASN A 5 -48.60 49.73 32.31
N PHE A 6 -47.40 49.37 32.80
CA PHE A 6 -46.91 47.98 32.74
C PHE A 6 -47.40 47.21 33.98
N ALA A 7 -48.30 46.31 33.76
CA ALA A 7 -48.72 45.31 34.77
C ALA A 7 -47.64 44.26 34.87
N SER A 8 -46.95 44.15 36.00
CA SER A 8 -46.04 43.06 36.33
C SER A 8 -46.87 41.82 36.73
N ALA A 9 -46.90 40.80 35.87
CA ALA A 9 -47.40 39.49 36.28
C ALA A 9 -46.37 38.79 37.15
N GLN A 10 -46.76 38.61 38.41
CA GLN A 10 -46.01 37.86 39.42
C GLN A 10 -46.27 36.39 39.15
N VAL A 11 -45.21 35.66 38.67
CA VAL A 11 -45.28 34.22 38.52
C VAL A 11 -45.09 33.57 39.90
N ASP A 12 -46.11 32.92 40.35
CA ASP A 12 -46.15 32.19 41.59
C ASP A 12 -45.24 30.95 41.49
N SER A 13 -44.16 30.89 42.28
CA SER A 13 -43.17 29.84 42.37
C SER A 13 -43.53 28.83 43.45
N THR A 14 -44.54 28.02 43.20
CA THR A 14 -44.83 26.85 44.05
C THR A 14 -45.27 25.68 43.23
N ALA A 15 -44.35 24.93 42.66
CA ALA A 15 -44.40 23.51 42.41
C ALA A 15 -43.02 23.06 41.88
N SER A 16 -42.05 22.95 42.74
CA SER A 16 -40.88 22.12 42.49
C SER A 16 -41.28 20.64 42.71
N ASP A 17 -42.00 20.10 41.74
CA ASP A 17 -42.16 18.67 41.63
C ASP A 17 -40.89 18.16 40.96
N SER A 18 -39.91 17.76 41.78
CA SER A 18 -38.70 17.13 41.33
C SER A 18 -39.02 15.71 40.86
N LEU A 19 -39.47 15.60 39.62
CA LEU A 19 -39.44 14.31 38.93
C LEU A 19 -37.98 13.87 38.84
N SER A 20 -37.62 12.92 39.69
CA SER A 20 -36.31 12.32 39.62
C SER A 20 -36.17 11.59 38.28
N LEU A 21 -35.02 11.69 37.64
CA LEU A 21 -34.72 10.98 36.40
C LEU A 21 -34.85 9.44 36.53
N GLU A 22 -35.06 8.95 37.74
CA GLU A 22 -35.34 7.54 38.04
C GLU A 22 -36.75 7.10 37.65
N ASP A 23 -37.75 8.01 37.62
CA ASP A 23 -39.13 7.67 37.29
C ASP A 23 -39.41 7.59 35.77
N ILE A 24 -38.44 7.94 34.90
CA ILE A 24 -38.57 7.94 33.43
C ILE A 24 -37.83 6.76 32.78
N ALA A 25 -37.07 6.00 33.55
CA ALA A 25 -36.40 4.82 33.02
C ALA A 25 -37.41 3.69 32.79
N PRO A 26 -37.59 3.19 31.57
CA PRO A 26 -38.45 2.03 31.36
C PRO A 26 -37.85 0.83 32.08
N GLU A 27 -38.70 0.13 32.81
CA GLU A 27 -38.41 -0.98 33.74
C GLU A 27 -37.71 -2.21 33.06
N SER A 28 -37.33 -2.08 31.78
CA SER A 28 -36.66 -3.12 30.99
C SER A 28 -35.23 -2.80 30.57
N TYR A 29 -34.58 -1.74 31.14
CA TYR A 29 -33.20 -1.44 30.80
C TYR A 29 -32.27 -2.37 31.57
N THR A 30 -32.02 -3.54 30.99
CA THR A 30 -31.01 -4.46 31.54
C THR A 30 -29.63 -4.03 31.04
N PRO A 31 -28.59 -4.10 31.88
CA PRO A 31 -27.21 -3.80 31.48
C PRO A 31 -26.70 -4.67 30.30
N GLN A 32 -27.39 -5.74 29.99
CA GLN A 32 -27.13 -6.59 28.83
C GLN A 32 -27.50 -5.94 27.47
N ALA A 33 -28.58 -5.15 27.43
CA ALA A 33 -29.00 -4.48 26.25
C ALA A 33 -27.98 -3.39 25.81
N GLU A 34 -27.39 -2.70 26.80
CA GLU A 34 -26.36 -1.70 26.54
C GLU A 34 -25.06 -2.33 26.05
N ARG A 35 -24.69 -3.49 26.53
CA ARG A 35 -23.52 -4.25 26.01
C ARG A 35 -23.72 -4.72 24.61
N ILE A 36 -24.92 -5.19 24.26
CA ILE A 36 -25.24 -5.63 22.90
C ILE A 36 -25.24 -4.44 21.93
N TYR A 37 -25.76 -3.27 22.39
CA TYR A 37 -25.82 -2.07 21.55
C TYR A 37 -24.45 -1.44 21.35
N THR A 38 -23.61 -1.37 22.38
CA THR A 38 -22.22 -0.88 22.29
C THR A 38 -21.35 -1.82 21.47
N ASP A 39 -21.54 -3.13 21.58
CA ASP A 39 -20.79 -4.13 20.82
C ASP A 39 -21.17 -4.13 19.31
N SER A 40 -22.41 -3.71 19.01
CA SER A 40 -22.91 -3.59 17.62
C SER A 40 -22.50 -2.28 16.95
N ILE A 41 -22.30 -1.18 17.70
CA ILE A 41 -21.96 0.14 17.16
C ILE A 41 -20.43 0.37 17.13
N VAL A 42 -19.71 -0.13 18.11
CA VAL A 42 -18.24 -0.10 18.13
C VAL A 42 -17.69 -1.26 17.31
N GLY A 43 -18.36 -1.60 16.17
CA GLY A 43 -17.86 -2.62 15.28
C GLY A 43 -16.95 -3.58 16.02
N GLY A 44 -17.54 -4.53 16.74
CA GLY A 44 -16.75 -5.64 17.22
C GLY A 44 -16.07 -6.20 15.99
N GLU A 45 -14.88 -5.70 15.66
CA GLU A 45 -13.94 -6.50 14.93
C GLU A 45 -13.95 -7.80 15.73
N LYS A 46 -14.76 -8.77 15.26
CA LYS A 46 -14.43 -10.15 15.53
C LYS A 46 -12.95 -10.20 15.21
N SER A 47 -12.12 -10.14 16.22
CA SER A 47 -10.81 -10.73 16.15
C SER A 47 -11.08 -12.17 15.78
N VAL A 48 -11.28 -12.42 14.48
CA VAL A 48 -10.97 -13.70 13.90
C VAL A 48 -9.62 -13.98 14.54
N GLU A 49 -9.49 -15.08 15.27
CA GLU A 49 -8.21 -15.57 15.73
C GLU A 49 -7.35 -15.62 14.48
N GLN A 50 -6.81 -14.46 14.13
CA GLN A 50 -5.79 -14.33 13.10
C GLN A 50 -4.62 -15.04 13.74
N GLY A 51 -4.48 -16.28 13.35
CA GLY A 51 -3.28 -17.01 13.66
C GLY A 51 -2.12 -16.06 13.45
N ASP A 52 -1.08 -16.18 14.18
CA ASP A 52 0.12 -15.35 14.41
C ASP A 52 0.64 -14.43 13.27
N HIS A 53 -0.11 -14.36 12.12
CA HIS A 53 0.24 -13.63 10.89
C HIS A 53 -0.52 -12.32 10.79
N SER A 54 0.13 -11.20 11.16
CA SER A 54 -0.47 -9.86 11.17
C SER A 54 -0.08 -9.07 9.92
N PRO A 55 -1.07 -8.57 9.13
CA PRO A 55 -0.81 -7.72 7.97
C PRO A 55 -0.05 -6.44 8.31
N SER A 56 -0.32 -5.85 9.47
CA SER A 56 0.40 -4.67 9.95
C SER A 56 1.88 -4.96 10.19
N LYS A 57 2.23 -6.16 10.68
CA LYS A 57 3.64 -6.56 10.85
C LYS A 57 4.34 -6.70 9.50
N ALA A 58 3.67 -7.28 8.49
CA ALA A 58 4.22 -7.39 7.14
C ALA A 58 4.53 -6.02 6.51
N ALA A 59 3.58 -5.08 6.63
CA ALA A 59 3.76 -3.72 6.14
C ALA A 59 4.90 -3.00 6.88
N MET A 60 4.98 -3.13 8.21
CA MET A 60 6.03 -2.52 9.03
C MET A 60 7.41 -3.08 8.70
N LEU A 61 7.53 -4.39 8.47
CA LEU A 61 8.78 -5.01 8.03
C LEU A 61 9.21 -4.52 6.64
N SER A 62 8.27 -4.43 5.68
CA SER A 62 8.55 -3.90 4.33
C SER A 62 8.88 -2.42 4.31
N SER A 63 8.35 -1.63 5.26
CA SER A 63 8.67 -0.21 5.39
C SER A 63 10.01 0.04 6.07
N THR A 64 10.57 -0.92 6.80
CA THR A 64 11.91 -0.81 7.39
C THR A 64 12.98 -1.33 6.42
N PHE A 65 12.73 -2.49 5.85
CA PHE A 65 13.61 -3.12 4.85
C PHE A 65 12.76 -3.60 3.66
N PRO A 66 12.99 -3.07 2.46
CA PRO A 66 12.24 -3.48 1.28
C PRO A 66 12.38 -5.00 1.06
N GLY A 67 11.24 -5.69 0.90
CA GLY A 67 11.21 -7.14 0.73
C GLY A 67 11.08 -7.97 2.00
N MET A 68 11.28 -7.42 3.20
CA MET A 68 11.17 -8.19 4.45
C MET A 68 9.73 -8.65 4.73
N GLY A 69 8.72 -7.88 4.35
CA GLY A 69 7.33 -8.33 4.44
C GLY A 69 7.01 -9.51 3.54
N GLN A 70 7.65 -9.62 2.39
CA GLN A 70 7.52 -10.76 1.49
C GLN A 70 8.19 -12.01 2.05
N VAL A 71 9.33 -11.84 2.75
CA VAL A 71 9.96 -12.92 3.53
C VAL A 71 9.02 -13.40 4.64
N TYR A 72 8.40 -12.46 5.37
CA TYR A 72 7.43 -12.76 6.41
C TYR A 72 6.21 -13.53 5.85
N ASN A 73 5.73 -13.15 4.66
CA ASN A 73 4.63 -13.81 3.95
C ASN A 73 5.05 -15.13 3.25
N LYS A 74 6.30 -15.58 3.44
CA LYS A 74 6.89 -16.80 2.82
C LYS A 74 6.92 -16.75 1.28
N LYS A 75 6.81 -15.57 0.66
CA LYS A 75 6.86 -15.37 -0.79
C LYS A 75 8.27 -14.98 -1.24
N TYR A 76 9.25 -15.81 -0.96
CA TYR A 76 10.69 -15.56 -1.18
C TYR A 76 11.05 -15.24 -2.64
N TRP A 77 10.28 -15.74 -3.60
CA TRP A 77 10.52 -15.51 -5.02
C TRP A 77 10.29 -14.03 -5.44
N LYS A 78 9.49 -13.26 -4.69
CA LYS A 78 9.27 -11.84 -4.93
C LYS A 78 10.44 -10.97 -4.46
N VAL A 79 11.20 -11.43 -3.48
CA VAL A 79 12.31 -10.69 -2.87
C VAL A 79 13.35 -10.23 -3.92
N PRO A 80 13.88 -11.12 -4.79
CA PRO A 80 14.84 -10.70 -5.80
C PRO A 80 14.26 -9.68 -6.79
N ILE A 81 12.95 -9.73 -7.09
CA ILE A 81 12.28 -8.77 -7.97
C ILE A 81 12.27 -7.38 -7.34
N VAL A 82 11.97 -7.30 -6.04
CA VAL A 82 11.99 -6.03 -5.29
C VAL A 82 13.38 -5.43 -5.28
N TYR A 83 14.40 -6.23 -4.97
CA TYR A 83 15.78 -5.72 -4.97
C TYR A 83 16.27 -5.34 -6.37
N ALA A 84 15.84 -6.05 -7.42
CA ALA A 84 16.14 -5.67 -8.79
C ALA A 84 15.48 -4.33 -9.17
N ALA A 85 14.22 -4.11 -8.80
CA ALA A 85 13.51 -2.86 -9.05
C ALA A 85 14.13 -1.68 -8.29
N MET A 86 14.45 -1.88 -6.99
CA MET A 86 15.12 -0.87 -6.18
C MET A 86 16.53 -0.56 -6.69
N GLY A 87 17.28 -1.59 -7.05
CA GLY A 87 18.64 -1.44 -7.62
C GLY A 87 18.61 -0.67 -8.94
N ALA A 88 17.65 -0.96 -9.82
CA ALA A 88 17.48 -0.23 -11.08
C ALA A 88 17.15 1.25 -10.84
N ALA A 89 16.26 1.56 -9.86
CA ALA A 89 15.93 2.93 -9.52
C ALA A 89 17.15 3.69 -8.97
N ILE A 90 17.90 3.09 -8.04
CA ILE A 90 19.13 3.69 -7.48
C ILE A 90 20.16 3.91 -8.59
N TYR A 91 20.36 2.92 -9.46
CA TYR A 91 21.28 3.04 -10.58
C TYR A 91 20.90 4.21 -11.51
N ALA A 92 19.60 4.32 -11.85
CA ALA A 92 19.11 5.41 -12.68
C ALA A 92 19.33 6.79 -12.03
N ILE A 93 19.13 6.91 -10.72
CA ILE A 93 19.35 8.15 -9.97
C ILE A 93 20.84 8.54 -10.03
N ILE A 94 21.74 7.60 -9.71
CA ILE A 94 23.20 7.84 -9.71
C ILE A 94 23.67 8.22 -11.11
N TRP A 95 23.28 7.44 -12.13
CA TRP A 95 23.66 7.70 -13.51
C TRP A 95 23.22 9.10 -13.98
N ASN A 96 21.98 9.46 -13.75
CA ASN A 96 21.48 10.78 -14.18
C ASN A 96 22.13 11.92 -13.37
N GLN A 97 22.44 11.68 -12.09
CA GLN A 97 23.15 12.63 -11.27
C GLN A 97 24.59 12.87 -11.75
N ASP A 98 25.28 11.81 -12.16
CA ASP A 98 26.65 11.92 -12.67
C ASP A 98 26.67 12.65 -14.02
N GLN A 99 25.72 12.34 -14.91
CA GLN A 99 25.59 13.07 -16.18
C GLN A 99 25.26 14.55 -15.92
N TYR A 100 24.34 14.84 -15.01
CA TYR A 100 24.00 16.21 -14.63
C TYR A 100 25.27 16.99 -14.20
N LYS A 101 26.08 16.41 -13.34
CA LYS A 101 27.31 17.06 -12.84
C LYS A 101 28.33 17.31 -13.95
N ILE A 102 28.52 16.36 -14.86
CA ILE A 102 29.45 16.52 -16.00
C ILE A 102 29.09 17.75 -16.83
N TYR A 103 27.81 17.96 -17.15
CA TYR A 103 27.38 19.12 -17.91
C TYR A 103 27.37 20.41 -17.08
N GLU A 104 27.10 20.30 -15.78
CA GLU A 104 27.19 21.41 -14.83
C GLU A 104 28.62 21.93 -14.71
N ASP A 105 29.59 21.04 -14.52
CA ASP A 105 31.01 21.37 -14.38
C ASP A 105 31.55 22.00 -15.69
N ALA A 106 31.17 21.47 -16.86
CA ALA A 106 31.53 22.04 -18.15
C ALA A 106 30.98 23.46 -18.33
N PHE A 107 29.74 23.71 -17.89
CA PHE A 107 29.13 25.04 -17.94
C PHE A 107 29.87 26.04 -17.04
N TYR A 108 30.20 25.66 -15.78
CA TYR A 108 30.94 26.54 -14.88
C TYR A 108 32.36 26.82 -15.36
N SER A 109 33.05 25.82 -15.93
CA SER A 109 34.39 26.01 -16.52
C SER A 109 34.43 27.07 -17.59
N ARG A 110 33.34 27.25 -18.36
CA ARG A 110 33.21 28.32 -19.35
C ARG A 110 33.00 29.68 -18.71
N LEU A 111 32.21 29.75 -17.65
CA LEU A 111 31.99 31.01 -16.92
C LEU A 111 33.26 31.52 -16.28
N ASP A 112 34.10 30.64 -15.75
CA ASP A 112 35.36 30.96 -15.09
C ASP A 112 36.52 31.16 -16.11
N ASN A 113 36.23 30.97 -17.42
CA ASN A 113 37.22 31.04 -18.50
C ASN A 113 38.39 30.05 -18.35
N ASP A 114 38.20 29.00 -17.53
CA ASP A 114 39.13 27.90 -17.34
C ASP A 114 38.68 26.66 -18.13
N LEU A 115 39.03 26.61 -19.41
CA LEU A 115 38.65 25.53 -20.31
C LEU A 115 39.39 24.21 -20.05
N SER A 116 40.23 24.15 -19.04
CA SER A 116 41.06 22.94 -18.74
C SER A 116 40.19 21.75 -18.29
N ASN A 117 39.03 22.01 -17.70
CA ASN A 117 38.08 21.02 -17.21
C ASN A 117 36.84 20.85 -18.14
N ASP A 118 36.74 21.64 -19.21
CA ASP A 118 35.62 21.52 -20.17
C ASP A 118 35.88 20.38 -21.18
N GLN A 119 35.33 19.21 -20.89
CA GLN A 119 35.40 18.05 -21.79
C GLN A 119 34.67 18.28 -23.13
N PHE A 120 33.83 19.27 -23.22
CA PHE A 120 32.97 19.57 -24.36
C PHE A 120 33.32 20.88 -25.09
N ALA A 121 34.53 21.40 -24.84
CA ALA A 121 35.01 22.60 -25.51
C ALA A 121 34.94 22.44 -27.02
N GLY A 122 34.14 23.31 -27.71
CA GLY A 122 33.96 23.26 -29.14
C GLY A 122 32.97 22.19 -29.64
N VAL A 123 32.38 21.37 -28.80
CA VAL A 123 31.37 20.35 -29.16
C VAL A 123 29.96 20.86 -28.92
N TYR A 124 29.69 21.42 -27.74
CA TYR A 124 28.40 21.97 -27.39
C TYR A 124 28.49 23.47 -27.15
N ASP A 125 27.42 24.20 -27.47
CA ASP A 125 27.23 25.59 -27.11
C ASP A 125 26.72 25.71 -25.64
N GLU A 126 26.87 26.88 -25.01
CA GLU A 126 26.40 27.11 -23.64
C GLU A 126 24.92 26.78 -23.44
N ARG A 127 24.09 27.13 -24.44
CA ARG A 127 22.67 26.80 -24.44
C ARG A 127 22.40 25.30 -24.45
N GLN A 128 23.16 24.56 -25.22
CA GLN A 128 23.05 23.10 -25.30
C GLN A 128 23.49 22.44 -23.98
N LEU A 129 24.52 22.98 -23.31
CA LEU A 129 24.92 22.48 -21.99
C LEU A 129 23.82 22.67 -20.95
N ILE A 130 23.15 23.83 -20.94
CA ILE A 130 22.01 24.09 -20.05
C ILE A 130 20.84 23.16 -20.37
N GLU A 131 20.54 22.89 -21.63
CA GLU A 131 19.48 21.97 -22.04
C GLU A 131 19.78 20.54 -21.59
N LEU A 132 21.02 20.06 -21.78
CA LEU A 132 21.45 18.73 -21.32
C LEU A 132 21.42 18.62 -19.80
N GLN A 133 21.89 19.64 -19.09
CA GLN A 133 21.83 19.72 -17.63
C GLN A 133 20.38 19.61 -17.14
N ASN A 134 19.46 20.38 -17.72
CA ASN A 134 18.05 20.33 -17.37
C ASN A 134 17.41 18.99 -17.70
N PHE A 135 17.79 18.37 -18.81
CA PHE A 135 17.31 17.04 -19.19
C PHE A 135 17.69 15.99 -18.16
N TYR A 136 18.98 15.89 -17.79
CA TYR A 136 19.43 14.90 -16.81
C TYR A 136 18.90 15.17 -15.40
N ARG A 137 18.73 16.44 -15.06
CA ARG A 137 18.05 16.83 -13.81
C ARG A 137 16.62 16.29 -13.77
N GLN A 138 15.85 16.48 -14.84
CA GLN A 138 14.48 15.96 -14.92
C GLN A 138 14.44 14.42 -14.87
N GLN A 139 15.36 13.75 -15.56
CA GLN A 139 15.45 12.29 -15.54
C GLN A 139 15.79 11.75 -14.15
N ARG A 140 16.70 12.43 -13.43
CA ARG A 140 17.01 12.11 -12.03
C ARG A 140 15.79 12.27 -11.14
N ASP A 141 15.10 13.40 -11.23
CA ASP A 141 13.94 13.71 -10.40
C ASP A 141 12.79 12.72 -10.69
N LEU A 142 12.58 12.35 -11.96
CA LEU A 142 11.64 11.30 -12.36
C LEU A 142 12.05 9.93 -11.78
N SER A 143 13.33 9.58 -11.81
CA SER A 143 13.84 8.33 -11.24
C SER A 143 13.62 8.26 -9.73
N ILE A 144 13.75 9.38 -9.01
CA ILE A 144 13.46 9.46 -7.57
C ILE A 144 11.95 9.20 -7.33
N ILE A 145 11.08 9.83 -8.10
CA ILE A 145 9.63 9.63 -7.97
C ILE A 145 9.25 8.17 -8.25
N LEU A 146 9.78 7.59 -9.35
CA LEU A 146 9.53 6.19 -9.69
C LEU A 146 10.05 5.23 -8.60
N GLY A 147 11.22 5.51 -8.04
CA GLY A 147 11.77 4.74 -6.92
C GLY A 147 10.88 4.80 -5.68
N ALA A 148 10.36 5.97 -5.34
CA ALA A 148 9.42 6.15 -4.23
C ALA A 148 8.10 5.41 -4.46
N VAL A 149 7.56 5.45 -5.69
CA VAL A 149 6.36 4.70 -6.07
C VAL A 149 6.61 3.20 -5.98
N ALA A 150 7.73 2.71 -6.51
CA ALA A 150 8.10 1.28 -6.45
C ALA A 150 8.24 0.81 -4.98
N TYR A 151 8.82 1.63 -4.13
CA TYR A 151 8.90 1.35 -2.69
C TYR A 151 7.52 1.30 -2.03
N GLY A 152 6.65 2.26 -2.31
CA GLY A 152 5.27 2.26 -1.79
C GLY A 152 4.47 1.03 -2.24
N LEU A 153 4.59 0.66 -3.52
CA LEU A 153 3.96 -0.55 -4.05
C LEU A 153 4.49 -1.83 -3.38
N ASN A 154 5.79 -1.90 -3.06
CA ASN A 154 6.36 -3.02 -2.32
C ASN A 154 5.74 -3.17 -0.92
N VAL A 155 5.53 -2.07 -0.20
CA VAL A 155 4.87 -2.09 1.13
C VAL A 155 3.41 -2.51 1.00
N LEU A 156 2.69 -1.99 0.00
CA LEU A 156 1.30 -2.35 -0.26
C LEU A 156 1.16 -3.83 -0.66
N ASP A 157 2.05 -4.35 -1.52
CA ASP A 157 2.07 -5.77 -1.91
C ASP A 157 2.25 -6.69 -0.69
N ALA A 158 3.19 -6.35 0.20
CA ALA A 158 3.41 -7.10 1.42
C ALA A 158 2.20 -7.08 2.37
N TYR A 159 1.51 -5.94 2.46
CA TYR A 159 0.30 -5.78 3.26
C TYR A 159 -0.87 -6.61 2.71
N VAL A 160 -1.12 -6.51 1.40
CA VAL A 160 -2.18 -7.26 0.72
C VAL A 160 -1.92 -8.77 0.78
N ASP A 161 -0.68 -9.19 0.52
CA ASP A 161 -0.28 -10.60 0.61
C ASP A 161 -0.51 -11.19 2.01
N ALA A 162 -0.28 -10.38 3.05
CA ALA A 162 -0.51 -10.82 4.43
C ALA A 162 -2.00 -10.92 4.77
N HIS A 163 -2.85 -10.04 4.22
CA HIS A 163 -4.30 -10.16 4.34
C HIS A 163 -4.85 -11.40 3.65
N LEU A 164 -4.30 -11.72 2.48
CA LEU A 164 -4.71 -12.88 1.69
C LEU A 164 -4.10 -14.20 2.16
N PHE A 165 -3.21 -14.17 3.18
CA PHE A 165 -2.49 -15.35 3.64
C PHE A 165 -3.41 -16.46 4.16
N TYR A 166 -4.54 -16.08 4.75
CA TYR A 166 -5.56 -17.02 5.27
C TYR A 166 -6.69 -17.32 4.28
N TYR A 167 -6.72 -16.64 3.12
CA TYR A 167 -7.67 -16.97 2.09
C TYR A 167 -7.15 -18.18 1.29
N ASP A 168 -7.50 -19.37 1.79
CA ASP A 168 -7.23 -20.60 1.06
C ASP A 168 -8.33 -20.80 0.01
N VAL A 169 -8.00 -20.54 -1.23
CA VAL A 169 -8.85 -20.81 -2.40
C VAL A 169 -8.59 -22.19 -2.99
N SER A 170 -7.75 -22.98 -2.32
CA SER A 170 -7.26 -24.28 -2.85
C SER A 170 -8.26 -25.42 -2.68
N ASP A 171 -9.26 -25.27 -1.81
CA ASP A 171 -10.17 -26.37 -1.47
C ASP A 171 -11.22 -26.67 -2.54
N ASP A 172 -11.52 -25.70 -3.42
CA ASP A 172 -12.62 -25.84 -4.40
C ASP A 172 -12.15 -26.26 -5.80
N LEU A 173 -10.85 -26.14 -6.12
CA LEU A 173 -10.28 -26.42 -7.43
C LEU A 173 -8.98 -27.17 -7.33
N SER A 174 -8.98 -28.48 -7.66
CA SER A 174 -7.76 -29.25 -7.82
C SER A 174 -7.49 -29.56 -9.27
N LEU A 175 -6.35 -29.07 -9.76
CA LEU A 175 -5.80 -29.43 -11.07
C LEU A 175 -4.77 -30.52 -10.89
N ARG A 176 -5.09 -31.73 -11.36
CA ARG A 176 -4.19 -32.88 -11.35
C ARG A 176 -3.75 -33.21 -12.75
N TRP A 177 -2.46 -33.22 -12.98
CA TRP A 177 -1.88 -33.70 -14.23
C TRP A 177 -1.20 -35.05 -13.99
N GLU A 178 -1.53 -36.04 -14.82
CA GLU A 178 -0.98 -37.38 -14.69
C GLU A 178 -0.51 -37.87 -16.06
N PRO A 179 0.69 -38.48 -16.15
CA PRO A 179 1.09 -39.18 -17.35
C PRO A 179 0.20 -40.44 -17.47
N THR A 180 -0.45 -40.58 -18.61
CA THR A 180 -1.37 -41.70 -18.87
C THR A 180 -0.82 -42.50 -20.01
N ILE A 181 -0.76 -43.84 -19.80
CA ILE A 181 -0.44 -44.80 -20.86
C ILE A 181 -1.76 -45.28 -21.43
N MET A 182 -2.02 -44.97 -22.69
CA MET A 182 -3.20 -45.43 -23.39
C MET A 182 -2.87 -46.71 -24.14
N ASN A 183 -3.51 -47.83 -23.76
CA ASN A 183 -3.43 -49.06 -24.50
C ASN A 183 -4.61 -49.13 -25.49
N ASN A 184 -4.31 -48.92 -26.77
CA ASN A 184 -5.32 -49.06 -27.82
C ASN A 184 -5.42 -50.52 -28.23
N GLN A 185 -6.43 -51.23 -27.68
CA GLN A 185 -6.65 -52.64 -27.92
C GLN A 185 -6.90 -52.99 -29.40
N ASN A 186 -7.30 -52.05 -30.25
CA ASN A 186 -7.60 -52.28 -31.67
C ASN A 186 -6.36 -52.24 -32.57
N TYR A 187 -5.25 -51.63 -32.14
CA TYR A 187 -4.05 -51.46 -32.98
C TYR A 187 -2.77 -51.95 -32.32
N GLY A 188 -2.84 -52.48 -31.09
CA GLY A 188 -1.68 -53.06 -30.39
C GLY A 188 -0.55 -52.05 -30.11
N THR A 189 -0.83 -50.76 -30.20
CA THR A 189 0.15 -49.69 -29.98
C THR A 189 -0.06 -49.04 -28.61
N LEU A 190 1.06 -48.88 -27.88
CA LEU A 190 1.10 -48.08 -26.64
C LEU A 190 1.25 -46.63 -26.98
N GLY A 191 0.25 -45.81 -26.61
CA GLY A 191 0.30 -44.36 -26.70
C GLY A 191 0.64 -43.75 -25.35
N PHE A 192 1.54 -42.77 -25.35
CA PHE A 192 1.80 -41.95 -24.16
C PHE A 192 1.00 -40.65 -24.28
N GLY A 193 0.27 -40.30 -23.23
CA GLY A 193 -0.52 -39.06 -23.17
C GLY A 193 -0.42 -38.38 -21.79
N PHE A 194 -0.82 -37.15 -21.72
CA PHE A 194 -1.00 -36.44 -20.46
C PHE A 194 -2.49 -36.22 -20.21
N GLY A 195 -2.98 -36.76 -19.10
CA GLY A 195 -4.33 -36.49 -18.62
C GLY A 195 -4.33 -35.26 -17.69
N VAL A 196 -5.28 -34.37 -17.92
CA VAL A 196 -5.53 -33.24 -17.03
C VAL A 196 -6.93 -33.39 -16.46
N THR A 197 -7.02 -33.55 -15.15
CA THR A 197 -8.30 -33.68 -14.44
C THR A 197 -8.55 -32.43 -13.60
N LEU A 198 -9.65 -31.73 -13.86
CA LEU A 198 -10.19 -30.69 -13.04
C LEU A 198 -11.25 -31.27 -12.12
N SER A 199 -11.01 -31.24 -10.81
CA SER A 199 -11.99 -31.67 -9.81
C SER A 199 -12.55 -30.44 -9.10
N PHE A 200 -13.87 -30.33 -9.13
CA PHE A 200 -14.65 -29.34 -8.38
C PHE A 200 -15.25 -30.06 -7.17
N LYS A 201 -15.12 -29.45 -5.97
CA LYS A 201 -15.70 -29.98 -4.74
C LYS A 201 -16.79 -29.04 -4.22
#